data_ab53e4fcf3c481d29867514f74cd53a8
#
_entry.id   ab53e4fcf3c481d29867514f74cd53a8
#
_cell.length_a   1.000
_cell.length_b   1.000
_cell.length_c   1.000
_cell.angle_alpha   90.00
_cell.angle_beta   90.00
_cell.angle_gamma   90.00
#
_symmetry.space_group_name_H-M   'P 1'
#
loop_
_entity.id
_entity.type
_entity.pdbx_description
1 polymer ?
#
loop_
_entity_poly.entity_id
_entity_poly.type
_entity_poly.pdbx_seq_one_letter_code
_entity_poly.pdbx_strand_id
1 'polypeptide(L)'
;PQDLFDRVQEKLVKNKKAPARHKAEDDYLLTTKLFCGYCGAYLCGESGTSRTGKVHHYYKCVSVKKKRTECHKKPVRKEWIEDLVVGETMKMVMDDKAIEAIVSMLMDLQDRDNVNVPLYEQQLREADTAISNLLNAIQQGILTRSTKERLEELENRRDELENRLACEKLAKPKVSAEFMTFWLHRFRKLDVRQQSHRKMLIDAFINAIFLYDDKMVITFNYKEGTKTITFAELQEAISNKNGSDLDCLAAPFHNPL
;
A
#
# COMPACT_ATOMS: atom_id res chain seq x y z
N PRO A 1 -23.10 -2.24 3.78
CA PRO A 1 -23.19 -1.66 2.44
C PRO A 1 -22.72 -2.68 1.41
N GLN A 2 -23.41 -2.76 0.26
CA GLN A 2 -23.15 -3.75 -0.80
C GLN A 2 -21.69 -3.63 -1.31
N ASP A 3 -21.21 -2.40 -1.50
CA ASP A 3 -19.82 -2.11 -1.91
C ASP A 3 -18.76 -2.76 -1.01
N LEU A 4 -18.95 -2.69 0.31
CA LEU A 4 -18.05 -3.36 1.25
C LEU A 4 -18.06 -4.88 1.09
N PHE A 5 -19.23 -5.46 0.88
CA PHE A 5 -19.38 -6.89 0.65
C PHE A 5 -18.64 -7.31 -0.64
N ASP A 6 -18.86 -6.59 -1.73
CA ASP A 6 -18.25 -6.89 -3.03
C ASP A 6 -16.71 -6.78 -2.96
N ARG A 7 -16.17 -5.74 -2.31
CA ARG A 7 -14.73 -5.59 -2.06
C ARG A 7 -14.15 -6.73 -1.20
N VAL A 8 -14.89 -7.20 -0.20
CA VAL A 8 -14.50 -8.35 0.61
C VAL A 8 -14.49 -9.62 -0.23
N GLN A 9 -15.49 -9.84 -1.07
CA GLN A 9 -15.55 -11.00 -1.96
C GLN A 9 -14.40 -11.02 -2.96
N GLU A 10 -14.06 -9.90 -3.58
CA GLU A 10 -12.88 -9.79 -4.46
C GLU A 10 -11.58 -10.15 -3.74
N LYS A 11 -11.39 -9.64 -2.50
CA LYS A 11 -10.23 -10.00 -1.67
C LYS A 11 -10.21 -11.48 -1.32
N LEU A 12 -11.35 -12.08 -0.99
CA LEU A 12 -11.44 -13.51 -0.68
C LEU A 12 -11.08 -14.37 -1.90
N VAL A 13 -11.52 -14.00 -3.10
CA VAL A 13 -11.16 -14.69 -4.35
C VAL A 13 -9.66 -14.60 -4.61
N LYS A 14 -9.03 -13.43 -4.43
CA LYS A 14 -7.59 -13.26 -4.55
C LYS A 14 -6.83 -14.09 -3.51
N ASN A 15 -7.29 -14.08 -2.26
CA ASN A 15 -6.64 -14.79 -1.17
C ASN A 15 -6.81 -16.30 -1.22
N LYS A 16 -7.85 -16.83 -1.88
CA LYS A 16 -8.09 -18.28 -2.03
C LYS A 16 -6.92 -19.01 -2.72
N LYS A 17 -6.16 -18.31 -3.57
CA LYS A 17 -4.99 -18.85 -4.27
C LYS A 17 -3.67 -18.47 -3.60
N ALA A 18 -3.68 -17.63 -2.58
CA ALA A 18 -2.48 -17.19 -1.88
C ALA A 18 -1.91 -18.30 -0.98
N PRO A 19 -0.58 -18.37 -0.82
CA PRO A 19 0.04 -19.28 0.15
C PRO A 19 -0.44 -18.97 1.58
N ALA A 20 -0.72 -20.02 2.36
CA ALA A 20 -1.14 -19.85 3.76
C ALA A 20 0.03 -19.29 4.59
N ARG A 21 -0.23 -18.22 5.35
CA ARG A 21 0.71 -17.72 6.35
C ARG A 21 0.71 -18.64 7.58
N HIS A 22 1.84 -18.71 8.28
CA HIS A 22 2.02 -19.43 9.58
C HIS A 22 1.81 -20.95 9.57
N LYS A 23 1.95 -21.61 8.41
CA LYS A 23 1.98 -23.10 8.35
C LYS A 23 3.38 -23.69 8.31
N ALA A 24 4.41 -22.87 8.14
CA ALA A 24 5.81 -23.31 8.14
C ALA A 24 6.43 -23.10 9.53
N GLU A 25 7.34 -23.96 9.93
CA GLU A 25 8.15 -23.81 11.15
C GLU A 25 8.99 -22.52 11.10
N ASP A 26 9.30 -22.02 9.88
CA ASP A 26 9.99 -20.77 9.64
C ASP A 26 9.04 -19.68 9.11
N ASP A 27 9.26 -18.45 9.59
CA ASP A 27 8.53 -17.28 9.13
C ASP A 27 9.14 -16.76 7.81
N TYR A 28 8.41 -16.91 6.72
CA TYR A 28 8.76 -16.38 5.40
C TYR A 28 8.15 -14.99 5.21
N LEU A 29 8.97 -13.97 5.36
CA LEU A 29 8.59 -12.56 5.41
C LEU A 29 7.80 -12.07 4.19
N LEU A 30 8.16 -12.53 2.98
CA LEU A 30 7.58 -12.11 1.71
C LEU A 30 6.40 -13.00 1.25
N THR A 31 5.90 -13.88 2.11
CA THR A 31 4.74 -14.72 1.79
C THR A 31 3.55 -13.86 1.39
N THR A 32 2.88 -14.21 0.30
CA THR A 32 1.76 -13.49 -0.33
C THR A 32 2.10 -12.21 -1.09
N LYS A 33 3.33 -11.73 -1.00
CA LYS A 33 3.78 -10.51 -1.71
C LYS A 33 4.77 -10.80 -2.84
N LEU A 34 5.35 -12.01 -2.89
CA LEU A 34 6.37 -12.40 -3.86
C LEU A 34 5.77 -13.23 -5.01
N PHE A 35 5.92 -12.73 -6.22
CA PHE A 35 5.39 -13.30 -7.45
C PHE A 35 6.52 -13.66 -8.43
N CYS A 36 6.29 -14.67 -9.24
CA CYS A 36 7.19 -15.00 -10.35
C CYS A 36 7.01 -13.99 -11.48
N GLY A 37 8.10 -13.35 -11.92
CA GLY A 37 8.07 -12.39 -13.02
C GLY A 37 7.74 -13.02 -14.37
N TYR A 38 7.96 -14.34 -14.54
CA TYR A 38 7.70 -15.04 -15.79
C TYR A 38 6.26 -15.54 -15.93
N CYS A 39 5.69 -16.11 -14.87
CA CYS A 39 4.35 -16.74 -14.95
C CYS A 39 3.30 -16.12 -14.01
N GLY A 40 3.63 -15.09 -13.27
CA GLY A 40 2.72 -14.39 -12.35
C GLY A 40 2.27 -15.19 -11.12
N ALA A 41 2.69 -16.46 -10.97
CA ALA A 41 2.32 -17.26 -9.83
C ALA A 41 3.09 -16.84 -8.57
N TYR A 42 2.51 -17.08 -7.39
CA TYR A 42 3.20 -16.85 -6.11
C TYR A 42 4.49 -17.68 -6.00
N LEU A 43 5.47 -17.13 -5.30
CA LEU A 43 6.57 -17.92 -4.76
C LEU A 43 6.21 -18.33 -3.33
N CYS A 44 6.42 -19.61 -3.02
CA CYS A 44 6.21 -20.17 -1.68
C CYS A 44 7.53 -20.55 -1.04
N GLY A 45 7.57 -20.50 0.30
CA GLY A 45 8.69 -20.99 1.07
C GLY A 45 8.88 -22.49 0.89
N GLU A 46 10.14 -22.92 0.81
CA GLU A 46 10.58 -24.30 0.76
C GLU A 46 11.90 -24.43 1.49
N SER A 47 12.08 -25.49 2.26
CA SER A 47 13.35 -25.83 2.90
C SER A 47 13.97 -27.06 2.25
N GLY A 48 15.28 -27.09 2.21
CA GLY A 48 16.05 -28.24 1.74
C GLY A 48 17.25 -28.49 2.63
N THR A 49 17.52 -29.76 2.98
CA THR A 49 18.66 -30.13 3.78
C THR A 49 19.85 -30.48 2.87
N SER A 50 20.98 -29.81 3.09
CA SER A 50 22.21 -30.09 2.37
C SER A 50 22.81 -31.47 2.80
N ARG A 51 23.75 -31.95 1.99
CA ARG A 51 24.50 -33.21 2.32
C ARG A 51 25.24 -33.11 3.65
N THR A 52 25.54 -31.91 4.14
CA THR A 52 26.18 -31.64 5.43
C THR A 52 25.20 -31.54 6.61
N GLY A 53 23.90 -31.78 6.39
CA GLY A 53 22.85 -31.66 7.42
C GLY A 53 22.33 -30.23 7.64
N LYS A 54 22.89 -29.21 6.98
CA LYS A 54 22.44 -27.83 7.13
C LYS A 54 21.14 -27.61 6.36
N VAL A 55 20.12 -27.06 7.02
CA VAL A 55 18.85 -26.66 6.40
C VAL A 55 19.00 -25.30 5.72
N HIS A 56 18.55 -25.21 4.49
CA HIS A 56 18.53 -23.97 3.71
C HIS A 56 17.08 -23.64 3.32
N HIS A 57 16.74 -22.37 3.37
CA HIS A 57 15.41 -21.88 3.09
C HIS A 57 15.39 -21.10 1.77
N TYR A 58 14.36 -21.36 0.95
CA TYR A 58 14.22 -20.80 -0.40
C TYR A 58 12.80 -20.32 -0.65
N TYR A 59 12.67 -19.38 -1.57
CA TYR A 59 11.41 -19.10 -2.25
C TYR A 59 11.41 -19.78 -3.61
N LYS A 60 10.36 -20.57 -3.90
CA LYS A 60 10.20 -21.33 -5.14
C LYS A 60 8.86 -21.03 -5.79
N CYS A 61 8.84 -20.87 -7.11
CA CYS A 61 7.61 -20.66 -7.86
C CYS A 61 6.65 -21.85 -7.70
N VAL A 62 5.40 -21.57 -7.37
CA VAL A 62 4.35 -22.59 -7.18
C VAL A 62 4.09 -23.37 -8.46
N SER A 63 4.15 -22.71 -9.63
CA SER A 63 3.98 -23.36 -10.93
C SER A 63 5.09 -24.38 -11.20
N VAL A 64 6.36 -24.03 -10.91
CA VAL A 64 7.50 -24.95 -11.00
C VAL A 64 7.35 -26.10 -10.03
N LYS A 65 6.99 -25.82 -8.76
CA LYS A 65 6.80 -26.85 -7.73
C LYS A 65 5.70 -27.85 -8.09
N LYS A 66 4.61 -27.37 -8.67
CA LYS A 66 3.45 -28.21 -9.04
C LYS A 66 3.50 -28.74 -10.48
N LYS A 67 4.56 -28.45 -11.24
CA LYS A 67 4.72 -28.84 -12.65
C LYS A 67 3.51 -28.47 -13.51
N ARG A 68 2.92 -27.27 -13.29
CA ARG A 68 1.66 -26.84 -13.95
C ARG A 68 1.88 -26.06 -15.22
N THR A 69 3.05 -25.46 -15.39
CA THR A 69 3.42 -24.61 -16.54
C THR A 69 4.89 -24.85 -16.88
N GLU A 70 5.31 -24.41 -18.08
CA GLU A 70 6.71 -24.43 -18.52
C GLU A 70 7.58 -23.33 -17.85
N CYS A 71 7.24 -22.93 -16.64
CA CYS A 71 8.00 -21.94 -15.91
C CYS A 71 9.33 -22.51 -15.41
N HIS A 72 10.44 -21.84 -15.75
CA HIS A 72 11.81 -22.25 -15.40
C HIS A 72 12.45 -21.38 -14.31
N LYS A 73 11.65 -20.61 -13.55
CA LYS A 73 12.14 -19.72 -12.47
C LYS A 73 12.97 -20.50 -11.48
N LYS A 74 14.24 -20.09 -11.34
CA LYS A 74 15.15 -20.68 -10.34
C LYS A 74 14.71 -20.32 -8.91
N PRO A 75 14.87 -21.23 -7.94
CA PRO A 75 14.66 -20.92 -6.53
C PRO A 75 15.63 -19.80 -6.10
N VAL A 76 15.22 -18.97 -5.15
CA VAL A 76 16.05 -17.92 -4.56
C VAL A 76 16.19 -18.14 -3.06
N ARG A 77 17.36 -17.85 -2.50
CA ARG A 77 17.57 -17.96 -1.04
C ARG A 77 16.71 -16.96 -0.29
N LYS A 78 16.04 -17.44 0.77
CA LYS A 78 15.15 -16.67 1.63
C LYS A 78 15.86 -15.43 2.19
N GLU A 79 16.96 -15.64 2.89
CA GLU A 79 17.70 -14.60 3.59
C GLU A 79 18.13 -13.48 2.64
N TRP A 80 18.73 -13.85 1.51
CA TRP A 80 19.21 -12.87 0.53
C TRP A 80 18.12 -11.98 -0.03
N ILE A 81 16.98 -12.55 -0.46
CA ILE A 81 15.91 -11.74 -1.06
C ILE A 81 15.18 -10.91 -0.01
N GLU A 82 15.00 -11.42 1.21
CA GLU A 82 14.39 -10.68 2.31
C GLU A 82 15.26 -9.51 2.74
N ASP A 83 16.56 -9.70 2.87
CA ASP A 83 17.51 -8.62 3.22
C ASP A 83 17.56 -7.54 2.13
N LEU A 84 17.56 -7.96 0.87
CA LEU A 84 17.55 -7.03 -0.25
C LEU A 84 16.27 -6.17 -0.25
N VAL A 85 15.11 -6.79 -0.09
CA VAL A 85 13.82 -6.06 -0.08
C VAL A 85 13.73 -5.13 1.13
N VAL A 86 14.12 -5.58 2.31
CA VAL A 86 14.15 -4.75 3.52
C VAL A 86 15.11 -3.57 3.35
N GLY A 87 16.30 -3.81 2.82
CA GLY A 87 17.30 -2.75 2.57
C GLY A 87 16.80 -1.69 1.60
N GLU A 88 16.19 -2.09 0.48
CA GLU A 88 15.62 -1.16 -0.51
C GLU A 88 14.41 -0.37 0.04
N THR A 89 13.61 -1.02 0.88
CA THR A 89 12.49 -0.33 1.54
C THR A 89 12.99 0.68 2.57
N MET A 90 14.02 0.34 3.34
CA MET A 90 14.65 1.28 4.29
C MET A 90 15.29 2.47 3.59
N LYS A 91 15.95 2.29 2.45
CA LYS A 91 16.48 3.42 1.65
C LYS A 91 15.38 4.41 1.27
N MET A 92 14.21 3.91 0.86
CA MET A 92 13.05 4.75 0.53
C MET A 92 12.52 5.50 1.76
N VAL A 93 12.44 4.82 2.92
CA VAL A 93 11.95 5.42 4.19
C VAL A 93 12.92 6.48 4.72
N MET A 94 14.23 6.33 4.48
CA MET A 94 15.25 7.28 4.89
C MET A 94 15.34 8.50 3.97
N ASP A 95 14.78 8.45 2.78
CA ASP A 95 14.77 9.55 1.81
C ASP A 95 13.59 10.51 2.10
N ASP A 96 13.91 11.76 2.51
CA ASP A 96 12.91 12.79 2.80
C ASP A 96 12.05 13.13 1.58
N LYS A 97 12.65 13.20 0.39
CA LYS A 97 11.93 13.48 -0.85
C LYS A 97 10.93 12.36 -1.19
N ALA A 98 11.29 11.11 -0.91
CA ALA A 98 10.38 9.98 -1.09
C ALA A 98 9.19 10.07 -0.10
N ILE A 99 9.43 10.46 1.15
CA ILE A 99 8.37 10.65 2.14
C ILE A 99 7.44 11.81 1.75
N GLU A 100 7.98 12.95 1.34
CA GLU A 100 7.19 14.10 0.86
C GLU A 100 6.31 13.72 -0.32
N ALA A 101 6.85 12.99 -1.30
CA ALA A 101 6.08 12.51 -2.46
C ALA A 101 4.95 11.54 -2.04
N ILE A 102 5.20 10.65 -1.09
CA ILE A 102 4.19 9.73 -0.53
C ILE A 102 3.08 10.53 0.16
N VAL A 103 3.43 11.50 1.01
CA VAL A 103 2.47 12.33 1.73
C VAL A 103 1.60 13.12 0.75
N SER A 104 2.21 13.76 -0.26
CA SER A 104 1.47 14.48 -1.31
C SER A 104 0.46 13.57 -2.02
N MET A 105 0.88 12.37 -2.43
CA MET A 105 -0.01 11.41 -3.09
C MET A 105 -1.17 10.96 -2.17
N LEU A 106 -0.91 10.74 -0.87
CA LEU A 106 -1.93 10.37 0.09
C LEU A 106 -2.95 11.50 0.31
N MET A 107 -2.49 12.76 0.31
CA MET A 107 -3.37 13.93 0.37
C MET A 107 -4.27 14.01 -0.86
N ASP A 108 -3.72 13.84 -2.06
CA ASP A 108 -4.48 13.84 -3.31
C ASP A 108 -5.52 12.70 -3.33
N LEU A 109 -5.17 11.52 -2.83
CA LEU A 109 -6.11 10.39 -2.72
C LEU A 109 -7.25 10.68 -1.75
N GLN A 110 -6.96 11.30 -0.59
CA GLN A 110 -8.01 11.71 0.34
C GLN A 110 -9.00 12.71 -0.28
N ASP A 111 -8.49 13.66 -1.07
CA ASP A 111 -9.33 14.65 -1.73
C ASP A 111 -10.20 14.03 -2.84
N ARG A 112 -9.68 13.07 -3.60
CA ARG A 112 -10.44 12.30 -4.59
C ARG A 112 -11.53 11.42 -3.94
N ASP A 113 -11.25 10.81 -2.82
CA ASP A 113 -12.21 9.94 -2.11
C ASP A 113 -13.35 10.70 -1.43
N ASN A 114 -13.21 12.01 -1.23
CA ASN A 114 -14.20 12.87 -0.60
C ASN A 114 -15.03 13.69 -1.61
N VAL A 115 -15.36 13.13 -2.77
CA VAL A 115 -16.11 13.83 -3.85
C VAL A 115 -17.46 14.38 -3.35
N ASN A 116 -18.11 13.72 -2.41
CA ASN A 116 -19.41 14.13 -1.89
C ASN A 116 -19.33 15.38 -1.00
N VAL A 117 -18.23 15.59 -0.27
CA VAL A 117 -18.08 16.73 0.64
C VAL A 117 -18.14 18.08 -0.11
N PRO A 118 -17.35 18.33 -1.16
CA PRO A 118 -17.44 19.57 -1.93
C PRO A 118 -18.82 19.78 -2.56
N LEU A 119 -19.48 18.70 -3.01
CA LEU A 119 -20.81 18.76 -3.60
C LEU A 119 -21.85 19.20 -2.57
N TYR A 120 -21.85 18.61 -1.38
CA TYR A 120 -22.78 19.00 -0.31
C TYR A 120 -22.50 20.41 0.20
N GLU A 121 -21.25 20.84 0.30
CA GLU A 121 -20.87 22.19 0.67
C GLU A 121 -21.33 23.23 -0.38
N GLN A 122 -21.27 22.88 -1.67
CA GLN A 122 -21.81 23.75 -2.73
C GLN A 122 -23.34 23.84 -2.63
N GLN A 123 -24.04 22.72 -2.51
CA GLN A 123 -25.50 22.70 -2.38
C GLN A 123 -25.98 23.46 -1.13
N LEU A 124 -25.23 23.39 -0.03
CA LEU A 124 -25.52 24.13 1.19
C LEU A 124 -25.42 25.65 0.95
N ARG A 125 -24.33 26.11 0.32
CA ARG A 125 -24.19 27.56 -0.06
C ARG A 125 -25.30 28.03 -0.98
N GLU A 126 -25.75 27.20 -1.92
CA GLU A 126 -26.87 27.53 -2.81
C GLU A 126 -28.17 27.62 -2.02
N ALA A 127 -28.44 26.72 -1.08
CA ALA A 127 -29.62 26.76 -0.21
C ALA A 127 -29.62 28.03 0.69
N ASP A 128 -28.49 28.34 1.33
CA ASP A 128 -28.33 29.53 2.18
C ASP A 128 -28.55 30.82 1.38
N THR A 129 -28.03 30.87 0.16
CA THR A 129 -28.24 32.01 -0.74
C THR A 129 -29.73 32.17 -1.11
N ALA A 130 -30.39 31.04 -1.41
CA ALA A 130 -31.83 31.07 -1.74
C ALA A 130 -32.69 31.49 -0.54
N ILE A 131 -32.38 31.02 0.67
CA ILE A 131 -33.02 31.41 1.93
C ILE A 131 -32.82 32.93 2.15
N SER A 132 -31.58 33.42 2.02
CA SER A 132 -31.29 34.86 2.19
C SER A 132 -32.06 35.73 1.21
N ASN A 133 -32.12 35.32 -0.07
CA ASN A 133 -32.89 36.07 -1.10
C ASN A 133 -34.40 36.08 -0.78
N LEU A 134 -34.93 34.96 -0.31
CA LEU A 134 -36.34 34.87 0.06
C LEU A 134 -36.65 35.69 1.30
N LEU A 135 -35.80 35.74 2.30
CA LEU A 135 -35.92 36.58 3.49
C LEU A 135 -35.88 38.08 3.12
N ASN A 136 -35.00 38.48 2.18
CA ASN A 136 -34.95 39.84 1.68
C ASN A 136 -36.24 40.23 0.95
N ALA A 137 -36.84 39.32 0.16
CA ALA A 137 -38.13 39.56 -0.48
C ALA A 137 -39.26 39.70 0.53
N ILE A 138 -39.29 38.90 1.59
CA ILE A 138 -40.26 39.01 2.70
C ILE A 138 -40.10 40.35 3.43
N GLN A 139 -38.86 40.79 3.68
CA GLN A 139 -38.60 42.12 4.29
C GLN A 139 -39.10 43.28 3.42
N GLN A 140 -39.13 43.13 2.10
CA GLN A 140 -39.70 44.09 1.15
C GLN A 140 -41.22 44.02 1.05
N GLY A 141 -41.88 43.18 1.84
CA GLY A 141 -43.32 43.06 1.92
C GLY A 141 -43.93 42.00 1.00
N ILE A 142 -43.14 41.14 0.36
CA ILE A 142 -43.62 40.04 -0.47
C ILE A 142 -43.82 38.81 0.42
N LEU A 143 -44.99 38.76 1.07
CA LEU A 143 -45.38 37.62 1.92
C LEU A 143 -46.61 36.93 1.35
N THR A 144 -46.42 35.75 0.75
CA THR A 144 -47.49 34.92 0.22
C THR A 144 -47.45 33.55 0.88
N ARG A 145 -48.49 32.72 0.72
CA ARG A 145 -48.47 31.33 1.19
C ARG A 145 -47.34 30.56 0.57
N SER A 146 -47.09 30.75 -0.72
CA SER A 146 -46.02 30.07 -1.44
C SER A 146 -44.61 30.48 -0.98
N THR A 147 -44.39 31.74 -0.51
CA THR A 147 -43.09 32.16 0.05
C THR A 147 -42.84 31.43 1.37
N LYS A 148 -43.86 31.18 2.20
CA LYS A 148 -43.72 30.45 3.44
C LYS A 148 -43.38 28.95 3.15
N GLU A 149 -44.16 28.34 2.29
CA GLU A 149 -43.94 26.91 1.92
C GLU A 149 -42.53 26.71 1.33
N ARG A 150 -42.09 27.67 0.49
CA ARG A 150 -40.73 27.59 -0.11
C ARG A 150 -39.62 27.81 0.90
N LEU A 151 -39.81 28.66 1.90
CA LEU A 151 -38.84 28.82 2.99
C LEU A 151 -38.70 27.56 3.81
N GLU A 152 -39.81 26.94 4.19
CA GLU A 152 -39.82 25.67 4.94
C GLU A 152 -39.12 24.58 4.14
N GLU A 153 -39.35 24.46 2.83
CA GLU A 153 -38.62 23.50 1.96
C GLU A 153 -37.11 23.71 1.95
N LEU A 154 -36.68 25.00 1.82
CA LEU A 154 -35.26 25.33 1.77
C LEU A 154 -34.55 25.09 3.10
N GLU A 155 -35.20 25.39 4.22
CA GLU A 155 -34.71 25.14 5.57
C GLU A 155 -34.58 23.62 5.82
N ASN A 156 -35.59 22.84 5.48
CA ASN A 156 -35.53 21.38 5.58
C ASN A 156 -34.41 20.79 4.74
N ARG A 157 -34.24 21.31 3.51
CA ARG A 157 -33.16 20.87 2.61
C ARG A 157 -31.78 21.22 3.16
N ARG A 158 -31.60 22.40 3.74
CA ARG A 158 -30.36 22.80 4.40
C ARG A 158 -30.02 21.85 5.54
N ASP A 159 -30.97 21.57 6.43
CA ASP A 159 -30.79 20.68 7.58
C ASP A 159 -30.43 19.26 7.13
N GLU A 160 -31.06 18.75 6.07
CA GLU A 160 -30.70 17.46 5.47
C GLU A 160 -29.28 17.46 4.90
N LEU A 161 -28.87 18.52 4.21
CA LEU A 161 -27.50 18.64 3.67
C LEU A 161 -26.46 18.75 4.76
N GLU A 162 -26.72 19.49 5.84
CA GLU A 162 -25.83 19.57 7.01
C GLU A 162 -25.63 18.20 7.66
N ASN A 163 -26.71 17.44 7.84
CA ASN A 163 -26.63 16.09 8.39
C ASN A 163 -25.84 15.13 7.47
N ARG A 164 -26.08 15.19 6.16
CA ARG A 164 -25.33 14.38 5.20
C ARG A 164 -23.85 14.74 5.19
N LEU A 165 -23.53 16.04 5.22
CA LEU A 165 -22.16 16.54 5.27
C LEU A 165 -21.44 16.10 6.54
N ALA A 166 -22.12 16.18 7.71
CA ALA A 166 -21.57 15.72 8.97
C ALA A 166 -21.30 14.20 8.97
N CYS A 167 -22.25 13.41 8.45
CA CYS A 167 -22.08 11.96 8.31
C CYS A 167 -20.89 11.61 7.40
N GLU A 168 -20.75 12.30 6.26
CA GLU A 168 -19.65 12.04 5.31
C GLU A 168 -18.28 12.42 5.90
N LYS A 169 -18.20 13.56 6.61
CA LYS A 169 -16.98 14.00 7.32
C LYS A 169 -16.58 13.04 8.44
N LEU A 170 -17.55 12.45 9.15
CA LEU A 170 -17.30 11.46 10.19
C LEU A 170 -16.90 10.10 9.61
N ALA A 171 -17.48 9.70 8.49
CA ALA A 171 -17.19 8.42 7.84
C ALA A 171 -15.75 8.38 7.27
N LYS A 172 -15.23 9.54 6.82
CA LYS A 172 -13.91 9.67 6.18
C LYS A 172 -13.15 10.86 6.77
N PRO A 173 -12.62 10.75 7.99
CA PRO A 173 -11.86 11.83 8.59
C PRO A 173 -10.58 12.10 7.80
N LYS A 174 -10.33 13.37 7.48
CA LYS A 174 -9.07 13.77 6.83
C LYS A 174 -7.92 13.70 7.82
N VAL A 175 -6.85 13.06 7.40
CA VAL A 175 -5.58 12.98 8.14
C VAL A 175 -4.67 14.11 7.65
N SER A 176 -4.05 14.88 8.54
CA SER A 176 -3.16 15.97 8.15
C SER A 176 -1.81 15.48 7.58
N ALA A 177 -1.20 16.30 6.73
CA ALA A 177 0.12 15.98 6.15
C ALA A 177 1.20 15.80 7.24
N GLU A 178 1.16 16.63 8.30
CA GLU A 178 2.09 16.54 9.43
C GLU A 178 1.94 15.20 10.16
N PHE A 179 0.71 14.75 10.40
CA PHE A 179 0.47 13.45 11.04
C PHE A 179 0.95 12.29 10.16
N MET A 180 0.72 12.35 8.84
CA MET A 180 1.21 11.33 7.91
C MET A 180 2.74 11.28 7.89
N THR A 181 3.39 12.44 7.81
CA THR A 181 4.85 12.55 7.87
C THR A 181 5.41 12.01 9.18
N PHE A 182 4.83 12.39 10.32
CA PHE A 182 5.20 11.86 11.62
C PHE A 182 5.05 10.33 11.69
N TRP A 183 3.94 9.80 11.17
CA TRP A 183 3.69 8.36 11.17
C TRP A 183 4.70 7.60 10.30
N LEU A 184 5.01 8.12 9.10
CA LEU A 184 6.01 7.52 8.21
C LEU A 184 7.43 7.58 8.79
N HIS A 185 7.80 8.68 9.47
CA HIS A 185 9.10 8.80 10.13
C HIS A 185 9.31 7.81 11.27
N ARG A 186 8.25 7.25 11.86
CA ARG A 186 8.39 6.20 12.89
C ARG A 186 9.11 4.97 12.36
N PHE A 187 8.97 4.67 11.06
CA PHE A 187 9.63 3.53 10.44
C PHE A 187 11.16 3.68 10.37
N ARG A 188 11.69 4.90 10.44
CA ARG A 188 13.15 5.16 10.49
C ARG A 188 13.81 4.62 11.74
N LYS A 189 13.04 4.47 12.82
CA LYS A 189 13.53 3.97 14.11
C LYS A 189 13.43 2.45 14.25
N LEU A 190 12.97 1.75 13.22
CA LEU A 190 12.85 0.30 13.26
C LEU A 190 14.23 -0.36 13.23
N ASP A 191 14.44 -1.30 14.13
CA ASP A 191 15.60 -2.19 14.10
C ASP A 191 15.35 -3.32 13.12
N VAL A 192 15.96 -3.24 11.93
CA VAL A 192 15.84 -4.25 10.86
C VAL A 192 16.45 -5.63 11.20
N ARG A 193 17.11 -5.77 12.36
CA ARG A 193 17.56 -7.07 12.89
C ARG A 193 16.39 -7.85 13.50
N GLN A 194 15.35 -7.17 13.95
CA GLN A 194 14.17 -7.81 14.53
C GLN A 194 13.18 -8.21 13.45
N GLN A 195 12.77 -9.47 13.43
CA GLN A 195 11.84 -10.02 12.43
C GLN A 195 10.47 -9.31 12.45
N SER A 196 9.97 -8.95 13.63
CA SER A 196 8.73 -8.20 13.79
C SER A 196 8.76 -6.82 13.10
N HIS A 197 9.89 -6.11 13.23
CA HIS A 197 10.09 -4.82 12.59
C HIS A 197 10.23 -4.94 11.07
N ARG A 198 10.95 -5.95 10.59
CA ARG A 198 11.04 -6.28 9.16
C ARG A 198 9.65 -6.52 8.57
N LYS A 199 8.82 -7.32 9.25
CA LYS A 199 7.46 -7.60 8.83
C LYS A 199 6.60 -6.34 8.79
N MET A 200 6.67 -5.50 9.82
CA MET A 200 5.95 -4.23 9.88
C MET A 200 6.32 -3.32 8.71
N LEU A 201 7.63 -3.22 8.38
CA LEU A 201 8.12 -2.45 7.24
C LEU A 201 7.57 -2.97 5.90
N ILE A 202 7.67 -4.28 5.67
CA ILE A 202 7.19 -4.92 4.44
C ILE A 202 5.66 -4.80 4.31
N ASP A 203 4.92 -5.02 5.38
CA ASP A 203 3.46 -4.93 5.35
C ASP A 203 2.96 -3.50 5.10
N ALA A 204 3.68 -2.48 5.61
CA ALA A 204 3.34 -1.07 5.41
C ALA A 204 3.66 -0.58 4.00
N PHE A 205 4.81 -0.93 3.44
CA PHE A 205 5.33 -0.26 2.23
C PHE A 205 5.23 -1.11 0.96
N ILE A 206 5.32 -2.43 1.04
CA ILE A 206 5.37 -3.30 -0.14
C ILE A 206 3.97 -3.79 -0.52
N ASN A 207 3.60 -3.55 -1.77
CA ASN A 207 2.40 -4.11 -2.38
C ASN A 207 2.67 -5.49 -2.97
N ALA A 208 3.59 -5.55 -3.96
CA ALA A 208 3.98 -6.79 -4.63
C ALA A 208 5.43 -6.73 -5.09
N ILE A 209 6.06 -7.90 -5.23
CA ILE A 209 7.40 -8.07 -5.75
C ILE A 209 7.34 -9.10 -6.88
N PHE A 210 7.78 -8.72 -8.07
CA PHE A 210 7.91 -9.62 -9.21
C PHE A 210 9.37 -10.01 -9.38
N LEU A 211 9.69 -11.27 -9.17
CA LEU A 211 11.06 -11.79 -9.17
C LEU A 211 11.37 -12.52 -10.46
N TYR A 212 12.38 -12.04 -11.17
CA TYR A 212 13.03 -12.67 -12.32
C TYR A 212 14.37 -13.32 -11.88
N ASP A 213 15.10 -13.94 -12.79
CA ASP A 213 16.40 -14.52 -12.46
C ASP A 213 17.53 -13.49 -12.42
N ASP A 214 17.38 -12.38 -13.15
CA ASP A 214 18.33 -11.28 -13.34
C ASP A 214 17.95 -9.98 -12.62
N LYS A 215 16.69 -9.82 -12.25
CA LYS A 215 16.15 -8.60 -11.66
C LYS A 215 14.94 -8.87 -10.78
N MET A 216 14.56 -7.88 -9.98
CA MET A 216 13.27 -7.83 -9.33
C MET A 216 12.58 -6.48 -9.56
N VAL A 217 11.26 -6.49 -9.55
CA VAL A 217 10.43 -5.29 -9.66
C VAL A 217 9.62 -5.19 -8.38
N ILE A 218 9.80 -4.11 -7.61
CA ILE A 218 9.07 -3.85 -6.38
C ILE A 218 7.99 -2.81 -6.68
N THR A 219 6.75 -3.11 -6.29
CA THR A 219 5.66 -2.15 -6.26
C THR A 219 5.36 -1.76 -4.83
N PHE A 220 5.29 -0.46 -4.57
CA PHE A 220 5.03 0.09 -3.25
C PHE A 220 3.56 0.46 -3.07
N ASN A 221 3.06 0.43 -1.84
CA ASN A 221 1.68 0.79 -1.52
C ASN A 221 1.37 2.28 -1.75
N TYR A 222 2.40 3.16 -1.62
CA TYR A 222 2.25 4.61 -1.56
C TYR A 222 3.04 5.34 -2.65
N LYS A 223 3.48 4.65 -3.69
CA LYS A 223 4.27 5.26 -4.78
C LYS A 223 3.69 4.87 -6.12
N GLU A 224 3.40 5.86 -6.96
CA GLU A 224 3.11 5.60 -8.36
C GLU A 224 4.38 5.08 -9.05
N GLY A 225 4.24 3.97 -9.75
CA GLY A 225 5.32 3.33 -10.47
C GLY A 225 5.95 2.14 -9.75
N THR A 226 6.83 1.50 -10.48
CA THR A 226 7.56 0.30 -10.05
C THR A 226 9.04 0.62 -9.94
N LYS A 227 9.70 0.12 -8.89
CA LYS A 227 11.15 0.15 -8.80
C LYS A 227 11.71 -1.16 -9.36
N THR A 228 12.45 -1.07 -10.47
CA THR A 228 13.21 -2.19 -11.01
C THR A 228 14.63 -2.17 -10.45
N ILE A 229 15.09 -3.32 -10.00
CA ILE A 229 16.45 -3.52 -9.46
C ILE A 229 17.06 -4.65 -10.26
N THR A 230 18.13 -4.36 -11.01
CA THR A 230 18.91 -5.36 -11.72
C THR A 230 19.97 -5.92 -10.80
N PHE A 231 20.16 -7.22 -10.80
CA PHE A 231 21.13 -7.88 -9.92
C PHE A 231 22.58 -7.62 -10.38
N ALA A 232 22.79 -7.28 -11.64
CA ALA A 232 24.09 -6.86 -12.16
C ALA A 232 24.54 -5.52 -11.53
N GLU A 233 23.63 -4.52 -11.47
CA GLU A 233 23.91 -3.22 -10.81
C GLU A 233 24.25 -3.38 -9.32
N LEU A 234 23.59 -4.33 -8.65
CA LEU A 234 23.90 -4.63 -7.26
C LEU A 234 25.31 -5.24 -7.09
N GLN A 235 25.73 -6.12 -8.01
CA GLN A 235 27.07 -6.72 -7.98
C GLN A 235 28.15 -5.66 -8.21
N GLU A 236 27.95 -4.76 -9.17
CA GLU A 236 28.88 -3.64 -9.43
C GLU A 236 28.97 -2.70 -8.25
N ALA A 237 27.83 -2.35 -7.62
CA ALA A 237 27.80 -1.50 -6.43
C ALA A 237 28.53 -2.12 -5.22
N ILE A 238 28.47 -3.45 -5.06
CA ILE A 238 29.21 -4.17 -4.01
C ILE A 238 30.70 -4.23 -4.35
N SER A 239 31.05 -4.47 -5.61
CA SER A 239 32.45 -4.54 -6.05
C SER A 239 33.17 -3.18 -5.98
N ASN A 240 32.46 -2.08 -6.20
CA ASN A 240 33.00 -0.71 -6.13
C ASN A 240 33.11 -0.17 -4.69
N LYS A 241 32.52 -0.84 -3.70
CA LYS A 241 32.67 -0.53 -2.27
C LYS A 241 33.76 -1.36 -1.58
N ASN A 242 34.92 -1.48 -2.17
CA ASN A 242 36.12 -2.01 -1.51
C ASN A 242 36.65 -0.99 -0.51
N GLY A 243 36.22 -1.04 0.71
CA GLY A 243 36.75 -0.29 1.84
C GLY A 243 35.75 -0.17 2.97
N SER A 244 35.93 -1.01 4.01
CA SER A 244 35.35 -0.94 5.35
C SER A 244 33.82 -0.94 5.49
N ASP A 245 33.36 -1.89 6.27
CA ASP A 245 32.07 -2.03 6.94
C ASP A 245 30.92 -2.76 6.22
N LEU A 246 31.19 -3.89 5.53
CA LEU A 246 30.13 -4.77 5.05
C LEU A 246 30.46 -6.27 5.18
N ASP A 247 30.86 -6.71 6.38
CA ASP A 247 31.00 -8.15 6.68
C ASP A 247 29.67 -8.94 6.74
N CYS A 248 28.54 -8.27 6.59
CA CYS A 248 27.21 -8.88 6.63
C CYS A 248 26.55 -9.14 5.26
N LEU A 249 27.13 -8.67 4.15
CA LEU A 249 26.54 -8.81 2.80
C LEU A 249 27.39 -9.62 1.82
N ALA A 250 28.53 -10.11 2.24
CA ALA A 250 29.41 -10.94 1.42
C ALA A 250 29.01 -12.42 1.47
N ALA A 251 27.86 -12.78 0.90
CA ALA A 251 27.67 -14.15 0.43
C ALA A 251 27.84 -14.16 -1.10
N PRO A 252 28.79 -14.95 -1.63
CA PRO A 252 29.06 -14.94 -3.06
C PRO A 252 27.83 -15.39 -3.85
N PHE A 253 27.54 -14.67 -4.93
CA PHE A 253 26.54 -15.01 -5.96
C PHE A 253 26.95 -16.28 -6.73
N HIS A 254 27.21 -17.37 -6.03
CA HIS A 254 27.31 -18.66 -6.66
C HIS A 254 26.02 -19.40 -6.39
N ASN A 255 25.23 -19.53 -7.46
CA ASN A 255 24.10 -20.44 -7.51
C ASN A 255 24.70 -21.86 -7.61
N PRO A 256 24.80 -22.64 -6.53
CA PRO A 256 25.15 -24.03 -6.67
C PRO A 256 23.92 -24.76 -7.16
N LEU A 257 24.03 -25.35 -8.33
CA LEU A 257 23.13 -26.38 -8.83
C LEU A 257 22.87 -27.48 -7.82
#